data_a1dc07fe7438a70ca98f94619a266cc2
#
_entry.id   a1dc07fe7438a70ca98f94619a266cc2
#
_cell.length_a   1.000
_cell.length_b   1.000
_cell.length_c   1.000
_cell.angle_alpha   90.00
_cell.angle_beta   90.00
_cell.angle_gamma   90.00
#
_symmetry.space_group_name_H-M   'P 1'
#
loop_
_entity.id
_entity.type
_entity.pdbx_description
1 polymer ?
#
loop_
_entity_poly.entity_id
_entity_poly.type
_entity_poly.pdbx_seq_one_letter_code
_entity_poly.pdbx_strand_id
1 'polypeptide(L)'
;EMVGEVLYRLESIPEIELYYANVGAGMMSSGTSSATVTVNLVPADERSRSTDEVCEEIKELLSDMAGADITVASSNSAMGSMASADVTLNVYGYDSATLLSVEQDLIELLSNVNGITDVEGSTGETVPEAKVTVDRSKASLYGITTASIAGALNTAITGSTATQYKVGGTEIDVVLRYDTDELNYLTDLSNLTIPSAYGSQVSLSDVATITMGESATSIYRENQRNYITLNASAKDLSGSEAQKLVQNALAGYSFPEGCTYAFSGMMEMMNESFSSLYTALVVAILLVYMIMASQFESLRYPAI
;
A
#
# COMPACT_ATOMS: atom_id res chain seq x y z
N GLU A 1 13.85 17.12 -0.92
CA GLU A 1 13.54 18.34 -1.69
C GLU A 1 12.04 18.45 -1.95
N MET A 2 11.38 17.44 -2.52
CA MET A 2 9.95 17.44 -2.86
C MET A 2 9.03 17.69 -1.66
N VAL A 3 9.25 16.98 -0.54
CA VAL A 3 8.48 17.20 0.70
C VAL A 3 8.63 18.65 1.20
N GLY A 4 9.83 19.25 1.07
CA GLY A 4 10.04 20.64 1.43
C GLY A 4 9.22 21.62 0.61
N GLU A 5 9.05 21.35 -0.69
CA GLU A 5 8.18 22.11 -1.58
C GLU A 5 6.70 22.00 -1.18
N VAL A 6 6.25 20.77 -0.87
CA VAL A 6 4.89 20.55 -0.36
C VAL A 6 4.63 21.36 0.90
N LEU A 7 5.53 21.26 1.89
CA LEU A 7 5.39 22.00 3.16
C LEU A 7 5.37 23.51 2.95
N TYR A 8 6.22 24.03 2.05
CA TYR A 8 6.25 25.44 1.72
C TYR A 8 4.93 25.94 1.11
N ARG A 9 4.32 25.13 0.22
CA ARG A 9 3.03 25.49 -0.37
C ARG A 9 1.89 25.43 0.65
N LEU A 10 1.92 24.49 1.59
CA LEU A 10 0.92 24.38 2.65
C LEU A 10 0.91 25.60 3.59
N GLU A 11 2.03 26.30 3.76
CA GLU A 11 2.07 27.55 4.57
C GLU A 11 1.14 28.66 4.06
N SER A 12 0.69 28.59 2.82
CA SER A 12 -0.24 29.56 2.25
C SER A 12 -1.69 29.42 2.74
N ILE A 13 -2.02 28.31 3.38
CA ILE A 13 -3.39 27.99 3.83
C ILE A 13 -3.55 28.38 5.30
N PRO A 14 -4.36 29.40 5.60
CA PRO A 14 -4.45 29.97 6.96
C PRO A 14 -5.14 29.07 7.99
N GLU A 15 -5.92 28.07 7.56
CA GLU A 15 -6.61 27.11 8.42
C GLU A 15 -5.72 25.98 8.93
N ILE A 16 -4.47 25.92 8.51
CA ILE A 16 -3.53 24.92 8.99
C ILE A 16 -2.94 25.36 10.33
N GLU A 17 -3.20 24.61 11.39
CA GLU A 17 -2.64 24.84 12.72
C GLU A 17 -1.25 24.22 12.85
N LEU A 18 -1.10 22.98 12.38
CA LEU A 18 0.13 22.22 12.48
C LEU A 18 0.25 21.25 11.31
N TYR A 19 1.44 21.09 10.79
CA TYR A 19 1.75 20.00 9.86
C TYR A 19 3.07 19.33 10.23
N TYR A 20 3.18 18.05 9.92
CA TYR A 20 4.43 17.30 10.04
C TYR A 20 4.56 16.29 8.91
N ALA A 21 5.79 16.06 8.47
CA ALA A 21 6.11 15.12 7.41
C ALA A 21 6.91 13.95 7.97
N ASN A 22 6.55 12.75 7.55
CA ASN A 22 7.28 11.51 7.83
C ASN A 22 7.77 10.94 6.50
N VAL A 23 9.10 10.88 6.31
CA VAL A 23 9.73 10.44 5.06
C VAL A 23 10.34 9.06 5.28
N GLY A 24 9.99 8.09 4.45
CA GLY A 24 10.60 6.76 4.44
C GLY A 24 10.19 5.81 5.56
N ALA A 25 9.32 6.23 6.49
CA ALA A 25 8.86 5.42 7.62
C ALA A 25 7.35 5.30 7.62
N GLY A 26 6.76 4.71 6.59
CA GLY A 26 5.38 4.23 6.68
C GLY A 26 5.34 2.92 7.47
N MET A 27 4.26 2.68 8.22
CA MET A 27 4.08 1.45 9.01
C MET A 27 4.08 0.19 8.12
N MET A 28 3.96 0.34 6.79
CA MET A 28 3.93 -0.71 5.78
C MET A 28 4.90 -0.50 4.60
N SER A 29 5.66 0.60 4.53
CA SER A 29 6.65 0.81 3.47
C SER A 29 8.03 1.08 4.05
N SER A 30 9.01 0.31 3.64
CA SER A 30 10.41 0.44 4.04
C SER A 30 11.25 1.05 2.91
N GLY A 31 10.83 2.19 2.35
CA GLY A 31 11.54 2.86 1.26
C GLY A 31 11.59 4.36 1.43
N THR A 32 12.60 5.01 0.89
CA THR A 32 12.74 6.48 0.88
C THR A 32 11.89 7.17 -0.21
N SER A 33 11.14 6.39 -0.98
CA SER A 33 10.30 6.87 -2.09
C SER A 33 8.92 7.33 -1.67
N SER A 34 8.49 7.08 -0.42
CA SER A 34 7.19 7.51 0.09
C SER A 34 7.33 8.48 1.25
N ALA A 35 6.43 9.45 1.32
CA ALA A 35 6.34 10.39 2.42
C ALA A 35 4.86 10.60 2.78
N THR A 36 4.57 10.71 4.07
CA THR A 36 3.25 11.06 4.57
C THR A 36 3.33 12.43 5.24
N VAL A 37 2.54 13.37 4.74
CA VAL A 37 2.38 14.69 5.35
C VAL A 37 1.03 14.70 6.08
N THR A 38 1.06 14.87 7.38
CA THR A 38 -0.16 15.02 8.18
C THR A 38 -0.38 16.49 8.47
N VAL A 39 -1.58 16.97 8.16
CA VAL A 39 -1.99 18.34 8.33
C VAL A 39 -3.13 18.40 9.34
N ASN A 40 -2.95 19.14 10.42
CA ASN A 40 -3.99 19.41 11.40
C ASN A 40 -4.58 20.79 11.12
N LEU A 41 -5.88 20.85 10.95
CA LEU A 41 -6.60 22.10 10.75
C LEU A 41 -7.05 22.66 12.10
N VAL A 42 -7.21 23.97 12.18
CA VAL A 42 -7.87 24.63 13.33
C VAL A 42 -9.27 24.02 13.56
N PRO A 43 -9.78 24.05 14.80
CA PRO A 43 -11.10 23.51 15.13
C PRO A 43 -12.21 24.01 14.21
N ALA A 44 -13.23 23.17 13.97
CA ALA A 44 -14.29 23.48 13.01
C ALA A 44 -15.12 24.72 13.35
N ASP A 45 -15.17 25.09 14.61
CA ASP A 45 -15.83 26.31 15.12
C ASP A 45 -15.01 27.60 14.93
N GLU A 46 -13.72 27.47 14.65
CA GLU A 46 -12.80 28.60 14.40
C GLU A 46 -12.52 28.84 12.91
N ARG A 47 -13.01 27.97 12.02
CA ARG A 47 -12.80 28.09 10.58
C ARG A 47 -14.10 28.26 9.80
N SER A 48 -14.03 28.95 8.67
CA SER A 48 -15.20 29.20 7.80
C SER A 48 -15.41 28.10 6.77
N ARG A 49 -14.36 27.30 6.46
CA ARG A 49 -14.36 26.27 5.41
C ARG A 49 -14.42 24.86 6.02
N SER A 50 -15.06 23.93 5.33
CA SER A 50 -15.10 22.53 5.70
C SER A 50 -13.72 21.86 5.47
N THR A 51 -13.52 20.68 6.06
CA THR A 51 -12.30 19.90 5.82
C THR A 51 -12.17 19.53 4.36
N ASP A 52 -13.30 19.17 3.72
CA ASP A 52 -13.31 18.73 2.32
C ASP A 52 -12.97 19.88 1.35
N GLU A 53 -13.45 21.09 1.63
CA GLU A 53 -13.06 22.30 0.85
C GLU A 53 -11.57 22.60 0.96
N VAL A 54 -10.98 22.45 2.14
CA VAL A 54 -9.53 22.62 2.32
C VAL A 54 -8.75 21.50 1.62
N CYS A 55 -9.24 20.26 1.65
CA CYS A 55 -8.62 19.15 0.91
C CYS A 55 -8.62 19.39 -0.61
N GLU A 56 -9.72 19.91 -1.17
CA GLU A 56 -9.79 20.25 -2.60
C GLU A 56 -8.80 21.38 -2.96
N GLU A 57 -8.66 22.40 -2.11
CA GLU A 57 -7.66 23.45 -2.32
C GLU A 57 -6.23 22.89 -2.25
N ILE A 58 -5.94 21.97 -1.32
CA ILE A 58 -4.63 21.31 -1.24
C ILE A 58 -4.37 20.48 -2.50
N LYS A 59 -5.37 19.73 -2.99
CA LYS A 59 -5.26 18.96 -4.25
C LYS A 59 -4.94 19.89 -5.43
N GLU A 60 -5.64 21.02 -5.55
CA GLU A 60 -5.42 21.99 -6.62
C GLU A 60 -4.03 22.62 -6.51
N LEU A 61 -3.60 22.99 -5.29
CA LEU A 61 -2.30 23.59 -5.00
C LEU A 61 -1.12 22.68 -5.33
N LEU A 62 -1.31 21.36 -5.23
CA LEU A 62 -0.28 20.35 -5.46
C LEU A 62 -0.38 19.68 -6.83
N SER A 63 -1.43 19.96 -7.61
CA SER A 63 -1.72 19.31 -8.90
C SER A 63 -0.66 19.52 -9.99
N ASP A 64 0.12 20.61 -9.89
CA ASP A 64 1.19 20.95 -10.85
C ASP A 64 2.56 20.36 -10.47
N MET A 65 2.66 19.64 -9.37
CA MET A 65 3.93 19.03 -8.93
C MET A 65 4.24 17.79 -9.76
N ALA A 66 5.23 17.92 -10.65
CA ALA A 66 5.73 16.79 -11.44
C ALA A 66 6.73 15.94 -10.64
N GLY A 67 6.62 14.60 -10.77
CA GLY A 67 7.60 13.65 -10.21
C GLY A 67 7.22 13.01 -8.89
N ALA A 68 6.00 13.26 -8.38
CA ALA A 68 5.37 12.48 -7.31
C ALA A 68 3.89 12.29 -7.61
N ASP A 69 3.37 11.16 -7.20
CA ASP A 69 1.94 10.92 -7.10
C ASP A 69 1.47 11.38 -5.71
N ILE A 70 0.56 12.34 -5.68
CA ILE A 70 0.15 13.00 -4.43
C ILE A 70 -1.35 12.76 -4.21
N THR A 71 -1.65 11.95 -3.21
CA THR A 71 -3.02 11.70 -2.76
C THR A 71 -3.33 12.55 -1.54
N VAL A 72 -4.41 13.32 -1.57
CA VAL A 72 -4.89 14.11 -0.45
C VAL A 72 -6.22 13.54 0.04
N ALA A 73 -6.29 13.16 1.29
CA ALA A 73 -7.49 12.59 1.89
C ALA A 73 -7.80 13.23 3.24
N SER A 74 -9.08 13.46 3.54
CA SER A 74 -9.52 13.88 4.85
C SER A 74 -9.52 12.70 5.82
N SER A 75 -8.86 12.86 6.98
CA SER A 75 -8.90 11.88 8.05
C SER A 75 -9.88 12.36 9.13
N ASN A 76 -11.11 11.89 9.06
CA ASN A 76 -12.16 12.35 9.97
C ASN A 76 -12.31 11.49 11.22
N SER A 77 -11.33 10.66 11.58
CA SER A 77 -11.50 9.80 12.74
C SER A 77 -10.23 9.40 13.48
N ALA A 78 -10.39 9.25 14.77
CA ALA A 78 -9.49 8.59 15.71
C ALA A 78 -9.08 7.15 15.32
N MET A 79 -9.46 6.67 14.15
CA MET A 79 -9.23 5.32 13.65
C MET A 79 -8.26 5.26 12.46
N GLY A 80 -7.44 6.30 12.29
CA GLY A 80 -6.27 6.30 11.41
C GLY A 80 -6.59 5.98 9.94
N SER A 81 -5.75 6.39 9.05
CA SER A 81 -5.69 6.27 7.59
C SER A 81 -6.08 4.93 6.91
N MET A 82 -6.83 4.07 7.56
CA MET A 82 -7.37 2.82 6.98
C MET A 82 -8.71 2.99 6.25
N ALA A 83 -9.28 4.19 6.25
CA ALA A 83 -10.62 4.45 5.70
C ALA A 83 -10.62 5.57 4.64
N SER A 84 -9.63 5.60 3.76
CA SER A 84 -9.58 6.64 2.72
C SER A 84 -10.36 6.28 1.45
N ALA A 85 -10.71 5.02 1.23
CA ALA A 85 -11.47 4.61 0.06
C ALA A 85 -12.93 4.30 0.44
N ASP A 86 -13.87 4.89 -0.33
CA ASP A 86 -15.30 4.62 -0.16
C ASP A 86 -15.68 3.22 -0.64
N VAL A 87 -14.96 2.72 -1.64
CA VAL A 87 -15.12 1.37 -2.18
C VAL A 87 -13.77 0.69 -2.26
N THR A 88 -13.67 -0.48 -1.66
CA THR A 88 -12.50 -1.36 -1.75
C THR A 88 -12.92 -2.68 -2.41
N LEU A 89 -12.24 -3.05 -3.49
CA LEU A 89 -12.49 -4.24 -4.27
C LEU A 89 -11.25 -5.14 -4.26
N ASN A 90 -11.37 -6.35 -3.76
CA ASN A 90 -10.33 -7.38 -3.86
C ASN A 90 -10.62 -8.29 -5.05
N VAL A 91 -9.63 -8.48 -5.92
CA VAL A 91 -9.70 -9.42 -7.04
C VAL A 91 -8.71 -10.55 -6.80
N TYR A 92 -9.20 -11.77 -6.77
CA TYR A 92 -8.46 -12.99 -6.46
C TYR A 92 -8.14 -13.76 -7.74
N GLY A 93 -6.92 -14.28 -7.83
CA GLY A 93 -6.48 -15.12 -8.93
C GLY A 93 -5.27 -15.97 -8.56
N TYR A 94 -4.89 -16.90 -9.42
CA TYR A 94 -3.72 -17.75 -9.19
C TYR A 94 -2.45 -17.19 -9.84
N ASP A 95 -2.59 -16.51 -10.96
CA ASP A 95 -1.48 -15.96 -11.72
C ASP A 95 -1.36 -14.44 -11.55
N SER A 96 -0.18 -13.99 -11.14
CA SER A 96 0.08 -12.57 -10.88
C SER A 96 0.07 -11.72 -12.15
N ALA A 97 0.48 -12.29 -13.30
CA ALA A 97 0.48 -11.55 -14.55
C ALA A 97 -0.96 -11.30 -15.05
N THR A 98 -1.83 -12.30 -14.89
CA THR A 98 -3.26 -12.15 -15.20
C THR A 98 -3.92 -11.13 -14.27
N LEU A 99 -3.59 -11.16 -12.96
CA LEU A 99 -4.11 -10.17 -12.01
C LEU A 99 -3.69 -8.74 -12.36
N LEU A 100 -2.44 -8.54 -12.79
CA LEU A 100 -1.95 -7.22 -13.19
C LEU A 100 -2.71 -6.68 -14.41
N SER A 101 -2.99 -7.54 -15.41
CA SER A 101 -3.78 -7.10 -16.56
C SER A 101 -5.23 -6.78 -16.20
N VAL A 102 -5.83 -7.58 -15.30
CA VAL A 102 -7.18 -7.33 -14.79
C VAL A 102 -7.23 -6.03 -13.98
N GLU A 103 -6.20 -5.74 -13.20
CA GLU A 103 -6.11 -4.47 -12.45
C GLU A 103 -6.15 -3.26 -13.38
N GLN A 104 -5.33 -3.28 -14.44
CA GLN A 104 -5.29 -2.19 -15.42
C GLN A 104 -6.64 -2.00 -16.13
N ASP A 105 -7.26 -3.12 -16.58
CA ASP A 105 -8.58 -3.08 -17.21
C ASP A 105 -9.65 -2.51 -16.26
N LEU A 106 -9.60 -2.89 -14.97
CA LEU A 106 -10.57 -2.42 -13.99
C LEU A 106 -10.35 -0.96 -13.59
N ILE A 107 -9.10 -0.50 -13.51
CA ILE A 107 -8.79 0.92 -13.28
C ILE A 107 -9.39 1.75 -14.44
N GLU A 108 -9.17 1.35 -15.69
CA GLU A 108 -9.74 2.03 -16.85
C GLU A 108 -11.28 1.99 -16.84
N LEU A 109 -11.86 0.83 -16.55
CA LEU A 109 -13.31 0.66 -16.47
C LEU A 109 -13.94 1.56 -15.40
N LEU A 110 -13.39 1.55 -14.17
CA LEU A 110 -13.94 2.27 -13.03
C LEU A 110 -13.70 3.77 -13.11
N SER A 111 -12.59 4.22 -13.66
CA SER A 111 -12.31 5.64 -13.90
C SER A 111 -13.30 6.29 -14.88
N ASN A 112 -13.95 5.50 -15.72
CA ASN A 112 -14.99 5.97 -16.63
C ASN A 112 -16.40 6.00 -16.01
N VAL A 113 -16.56 5.58 -14.75
CA VAL A 113 -17.85 5.57 -14.05
C VAL A 113 -18.11 6.94 -13.42
N ASN A 114 -19.18 7.62 -13.83
CA ASN A 114 -19.55 8.91 -13.25
C ASN A 114 -19.80 8.81 -11.74
N GLY A 115 -19.11 9.63 -10.96
CA GLY A 115 -19.20 9.65 -9.50
C GLY A 115 -18.15 8.81 -8.79
N ILE A 116 -17.31 8.08 -9.52
CA ILE A 116 -16.13 7.40 -8.99
C ILE A 116 -14.89 8.21 -9.38
N THR A 117 -14.00 8.42 -8.42
CA THR A 117 -12.75 9.16 -8.57
C THR A 117 -11.62 8.42 -7.89
N ASP A 118 -10.38 8.82 -8.20
CA ASP A 118 -9.18 8.35 -7.51
C ASP A 118 -9.12 6.81 -7.43
N VAL A 119 -9.24 6.13 -8.60
CA VAL A 119 -9.16 4.67 -8.68
C VAL A 119 -7.70 4.25 -8.66
N GLU A 120 -7.29 3.59 -7.58
CA GLU A 120 -5.92 3.15 -7.37
C GLU A 120 -5.87 1.62 -7.19
N GLY A 121 -4.86 1.00 -7.79
CA GLY A 121 -4.59 -0.43 -7.62
C GLY A 121 -3.42 -0.68 -6.66
N SER A 122 -3.43 -1.84 -6.00
CA SER A 122 -2.39 -2.20 -5.03
C SER A 122 -1.06 -2.62 -5.66
N THR A 123 -1.05 -2.95 -6.96
CA THR A 123 0.16 -3.33 -7.70
C THR A 123 0.70 -2.19 -8.57
N GLY A 124 0.05 -1.01 -8.55
CA GLY A 124 0.38 0.14 -9.39
C GLY A 124 1.78 0.71 -9.22
N GLU A 125 2.47 0.40 -8.14
CA GLU A 125 3.87 0.76 -7.95
C GLU A 125 4.80 -0.41 -8.25
N THR A 126 5.14 -0.59 -9.52
CA THR A 126 6.32 -1.37 -9.86
C THR A 126 7.56 -0.55 -9.54
N VAL A 127 8.46 -1.13 -8.76
CA VAL A 127 9.74 -0.51 -8.44
C VAL A 127 10.79 -1.06 -9.41
N PRO A 128 11.57 -0.19 -10.05
CA PRO A 128 12.69 -0.67 -10.85
C PRO A 128 13.66 -1.46 -9.96
N GLU A 129 13.95 -2.70 -10.34
CA GLU A 129 14.88 -3.57 -9.63
C GLU A 129 16.08 -3.94 -10.50
N ALA A 130 17.24 -4.04 -9.90
CA ALA A 130 18.42 -4.64 -10.51
C ALA A 130 18.45 -6.14 -10.17
N LYS A 131 18.07 -6.98 -11.14
CA LYS A 131 18.05 -8.44 -11.00
C LYS A 131 19.43 -9.01 -11.28
N VAL A 132 20.05 -9.59 -10.26
CA VAL A 132 21.37 -10.25 -10.37
C VAL A 132 21.17 -11.75 -10.54
N THR A 133 21.48 -12.26 -11.74
CA THR A 133 21.42 -13.68 -12.07
C THR A 133 22.81 -14.28 -12.05
N VAL A 134 23.09 -15.16 -11.08
CA VAL A 134 24.41 -15.78 -10.89
C VAL A 134 24.60 -16.96 -11.84
N ASP A 135 25.70 -16.97 -12.60
CA ASP A 135 26.20 -18.12 -13.32
C ASP A 135 26.93 -19.05 -12.34
N ARG A 136 26.22 -20.08 -11.88
CA ARG A 136 26.75 -21.02 -10.87
C ARG A 136 27.99 -21.77 -11.35
N SER A 137 28.09 -22.03 -12.67
CA SER A 137 29.24 -22.74 -13.25
C SER A 137 30.50 -21.88 -13.19
N LYS A 138 30.40 -20.61 -13.59
CA LYS A 138 31.51 -19.67 -13.51
C LYS A 138 31.87 -19.35 -12.07
N ALA A 139 30.89 -19.09 -11.19
CA ALA A 139 31.11 -18.81 -9.78
C ALA A 139 31.87 -19.96 -9.09
N SER A 140 31.51 -21.21 -9.40
CA SER A 140 32.19 -22.41 -8.86
C SER A 140 33.63 -22.51 -9.26
N LEU A 141 34.04 -22.10 -10.49
CA LEU A 141 35.41 -22.10 -10.94
C LEU A 141 36.32 -21.18 -10.09
N TYR A 142 35.74 -20.09 -9.60
CA TYR A 142 36.42 -19.15 -8.71
C TYR A 142 36.23 -19.45 -7.22
N GLY A 143 35.50 -20.53 -6.87
CA GLY A 143 35.17 -20.84 -5.48
C GLY A 143 34.27 -19.81 -4.82
N ILE A 144 33.47 -19.09 -5.61
CA ILE A 144 32.51 -18.08 -5.16
C ILE A 144 31.14 -18.70 -5.01
N THR A 145 30.49 -18.48 -3.86
CA THR A 145 29.13 -18.94 -3.60
C THR A 145 28.10 -17.83 -3.86
N THR A 146 26.85 -18.20 -4.13
CA THR A 146 25.77 -17.22 -4.23
C THR A 146 25.62 -16.38 -2.96
N ALA A 147 25.88 -16.99 -1.80
CA ALA A 147 25.82 -16.31 -0.51
C ALA A 147 26.94 -15.24 -0.38
N SER A 148 28.17 -15.51 -0.87
CA SER A 148 29.25 -14.53 -0.85
C SER A 148 28.96 -13.35 -1.80
N ILE A 149 28.33 -13.62 -2.96
CA ILE A 149 27.89 -12.55 -3.88
C ILE A 149 26.82 -11.68 -3.19
N ALA A 150 25.80 -12.30 -2.61
CA ALA A 150 24.72 -11.58 -1.92
C ALA A 150 25.25 -10.76 -0.73
N GLY A 151 26.20 -11.32 0.04
CA GLY A 151 26.85 -10.62 1.14
C GLY A 151 27.66 -9.39 0.69
N ALA A 152 28.42 -9.52 -0.40
CA ALA A 152 29.18 -8.42 -0.98
C ALA A 152 28.26 -7.30 -1.49
N LEU A 153 27.19 -7.64 -2.20
CA LEU A 153 26.19 -6.68 -2.66
C LEU A 153 25.49 -5.98 -1.50
N ASN A 154 25.07 -6.72 -0.48
CA ASN A 154 24.45 -6.14 0.70
C ASN A 154 25.38 -5.17 1.41
N THR A 155 26.65 -5.53 1.57
CA THR A 155 27.65 -4.65 2.19
C THR A 155 27.90 -3.40 1.34
N ALA A 156 27.92 -3.54 0.02
CA ALA A 156 28.12 -2.41 -0.88
C ALA A 156 26.96 -1.41 -0.84
N ILE A 157 25.72 -1.89 -0.84
CA ILE A 157 24.50 -1.06 -0.95
C ILE A 157 24.05 -0.57 0.43
N THR A 158 23.83 -1.49 1.36
CA THR A 158 23.24 -1.20 2.68
C THR A 158 24.32 -0.81 3.69
N GLY A 159 25.54 -1.31 3.51
CA GLY A 159 26.62 -1.23 4.47
C GLY A 159 26.59 -2.39 5.47
N SER A 160 27.68 -2.52 6.21
CA SER A 160 27.85 -3.50 7.28
C SER A 160 28.44 -2.82 8.52
N THR A 161 27.87 -3.06 9.69
CA THR A 161 28.45 -2.60 10.96
C THR A 161 29.76 -3.35 11.23
N ALA A 162 30.87 -2.66 11.06
CA ALA A 162 32.20 -3.24 11.22
C ALA A 162 32.62 -3.33 12.69
N THR A 163 32.26 -2.33 13.52
CA THR A 163 32.57 -2.26 14.94
C THR A 163 31.69 -1.22 15.63
N GLN A 164 31.80 -1.16 16.95
CA GLN A 164 31.16 -0.14 17.77
C GLN A 164 32.19 0.72 18.46
N TYR A 165 32.03 2.02 18.34
CA TYR A 165 32.89 3.00 19.01
C TYR A 165 32.21 3.43 20.33
N LYS A 166 32.92 3.17 21.46
CA LYS A 166 32.40 3.47 22.79
C LYS A 166 32.94 4.81 23.31
N VAL A 167 32.07 5.76 23.52
CA VAL A 167 32.38 7.08 24.07
C VAL A 167 31.38 7.47 25.13
N GLY A 168 31.88 7.83 26.32
CA GLY A 168 31.06 8.38 27.40
C GLY A 168 29.91 7.49 27.87
N GLY A 169 30.02 6.15 27.70
CA GLY A 169 28.97 5.19 28.04
C GLY A 169 27.95 4.95 26.93
N THR A 170 28.08 5.60 25.76
CA THR A 170 27.27 5.38 24.58
C THR A 170 28.03 4.56 23.54
N GLU A 171 27.36 3.61 22.89
CA GLU A 171 27.92 2.81 21.80
C GLU A 171 27.42 3.41 20.48
N ILE A 172 28.32 3.72 19.57
CA ILE A 172 28.08 4.28 18.25
C ILE A 172 28.51 3.24 17.21
N ASP A 173 27.60 2.81 16.34
CA ASP A 173 27.90 1.86 15.28
C ASP A 173 28.80 2.51 14.21
N VAL A 174 29.87 1.81 13.84
CA VAL A 174 30.73 2.18 12.71
C VAL A 174 30.31 1.34 11.52
N VAL A 175 29.60 1.97 10.58
CA VAL A 175 29.10 1.32 9.37
C VAL A 175 30.08 1.51 8.22
N LEU A 176 30.49 0.41 7.61
CA LEU A 176 31.32 0.38 6.41
C LEU A 176 30.38 0.20 5.20
N ARG A 177 30.42 1.11 4.24
CA ARG A 177 29.68 1.03 2.97
C ARG A 177 30.50 1.68 1.85
N TYR A 178 30.16 1.37 0.60
CA TYR A 178 30.68 2.11 -0.55
C TYR A 178 30.12 3.53 -0.55
N ASP A 179 30.86 4.45 -1.16
CA ASP A 179 30.36 5.80 -1.36
C ASP A 179 29.14 5.77 -2.30
N THR A 180 28.08 6.43 -1.89
CA THR A 180 26.84 6.51 -2.68
C THR A 180 27.05 7.21 -4.02
N ASP A 181 28.03 8.09 -4.12
CA ASP A 181 28.36 8.77 -5.37
C ASP A 181 29.10 7.87 -6.37
N GLU A 182 29.68 6.75 -5.90
CA GLU A 182 30.35 5.74 -6.73
C GLU A 182 29.44 4.60 -7.18
N LEU A 183 28.19 4.50 -6.71
CA LEU A 183 27.24 3.43 -7.02
C LEU A 183 25.98 3.94 -7.73
N ASN A 184 26.13 4.95 -8.58
CA ASN A 184 24.98 5.57 -9.27
C ASN A 184 24.50 4.82 -10.52
N TYR A 185 25.31 3.90 -11.06
CA TYR A 185 24.99 3.19 -12.31
C TYR A 185 25.11 1.67 -12.14
N LEU A 186 24.36 0.93 -12.95
CA LEU A 186 24.45 -0.54 -13.03
C LEU A 186 25.86 -1.04 -13.36
N THR A 187 26.62 -0.25 -14.11
CA THR A 187 28.02 -0.53 -14.45
C THR A 187 28.90 -0.58 -13.20
N ASP A 188 28.60 0.25 -12.19
CA ASP A 188 29.38 0.30 -10.95
C ASP A 188 29.15 -0.96 -10.12
N LEU A 189 27.89 -1.43 -10.05
CA LEU A 189 27.57 -2.73 -9.45
C LEU A 189 28.21 -3.89 -10.22
N SER A 190 28.30 -3.83 -11.55
CA SER A 190 28.94 -4.86 -12.38
C SER A 190 30.44 -4.97 -12.11
N ASN A 191 31.10 -3.87 -11.77
CA ASN A 191 32.52 -3.79 -11.46
C ASN A 191 32.85 -4.13 -10.00
N LEU A 192 31.84 -4.38 -9.16
CA LEU A 192 32.07 -4.76 -7.76
C LEU A 192 32.93 -6.01 -7.69
N THR A 193 34.01 -5.94 -6.88
CA THR A 193 34.96 -7.06 -6.72
C THR A 193 34.56 -7.94 -5.55
N ILE A 194 34.56 -9.25 -5.79
CA ILE A 194 34.19 -10.27 -4.81
C ILE A 194 35.45 -11.12 -4.53
N PRO A 195 35.81 -11.33 -3.26
CA PRO A 195 36.95 -12.17 -2.92
C PRO A 195 36.65 -13.64 -3.22
N SER A 196 37.49 -14.27 -4.02
CA SER A 196 37.50 -15.71 -4.30
C SER A 196 38.03 -16.51 -3.12
N ALA A 197 37.56 -17.74 -2.96
CA ALA A 197 38.15 -18.68 -1.99
C ALA A 197 39.67 -18.97 -2.25
N TYR A 198 40.16 -18.70 -3.45
CA TYR A 198 41.55 -18.89 -3.86
C TYR A 198 42.38 -17.61 -3.68
N GLY A 199 41.84 -16.55 -3.07
CA GLY A 199 42.56 -15.30 -2.77
C GLY A 199 42.65 -14.31 -3.93
N SER A 200 42.02 -14.58 -5.09
CA SER A 200 41.87 -13.63 -6.19
C SER A 200 40.62 -12.76 -6.03
N GLN A 201 40.68 -11.56 -6.57
CA GLN A 201 39.53 -10.66 -6.70
C GLN A 201 38.87 -10.92 -8.06
N VAL A 202 37.56 -11.13 -8.07
CA VAL A 202 36.75 -11.42 -9.28
C VAL A 202 35.66 -10.38 -9.41
N SER A 203 35.48 -9.82 -10.60
CA SER A 203 34.39 -8.87 -10.85
C SER A 203 33.03 -9.59 -10.84
N LEU A 204 32.01 -8.91 -10.34
CA LEU A 204 30.64 -9.45 -10.36
C LEU A 204 30.19 -9.79 -11.79
N SER A 205 30.57 -8.99 -12.79
CA SER A 205 30.28 -9.22 -14.20
C SER A 205 30.83 -10.55 -14.76
N ASP A 206 31.89 -11.10 -14.16
CA ASP A 206 32.47 -12.38 -14.60
C ASP A 206 31.65 -13.58 -14.14
N VAL A 207 30.89 -13.45 -13.07
CA VAL A 207 30.17 -14.55 -12.41
C VAL A 207 28.64 -14.34 -12.36
N ALA A 208 28.16 -13.15 -12.73
CA ALA A 208 26.73 -12.83 -12.73
C ALA A 208 26.37 -11.87 -13.85
N THR A 209 25.09 -11.88 -14.23
CA THR A 209 24.50 -10.93 -15.18
C THR A 209 23.51 -10.05 -14.42
N ILE A 210 23.62 -8.73 -14.60
CA ILE A 210 22.69 -7.76 -14.01
C ILE A 210 21.76 -7.27 -15.11
N THR A 211 20.46 -7.38 -14.86
CA THR A 211 19.42 -6.86 -15.77
C THR A 211 18.48 -5.97 -14.97
N MET A 212 18.02 -4.87 -15.59
CA MET A 212 16.94 -4.08 -15.02
C MET A 212 15.62 -4.81 -15.27
N GLY A 213 14.81 -4.86 -14.26
CA GLY A 213 13.46 -5.37 -14.28
C GLY A 213 12.54 -4.45 -13.49
N GLU A 214 11.27 -4.74 -13.53
CA GLU A 214 10.27 -4.14 -12.65
C GLU A 214 9.72 -5.23 -11.75
N SER A 215 9.60 -4.93 -10.48
CA SER A 215 9.03 -5.86 -9.49
C SER A 215 7.88 -5.22 -8.77
N ALA A 216 6.83 -5.98 -8.53
CA ALA A 216 5.75 -5.54 -7.66
C ALA A 216 6.30 -5.41 -6.23
N THR A 217 5.99 -4.29 -5.59
CA THR A 217 6.45 -3.97 -4.22
C THR A 217 5.94 -4.98 -3.21
N SER A 218 4.75 -5.51 -3.40
CA SER A 218 4.10 -6.46 -2.50
C SER A 218 3.24 -7.47 -3.25
N ILE A 219 3.23 -8.72 -2.78
CA ILE A 219 2.34 -9.77 -3.25
C ILE A 219 1.44 -10.18 -2.09
N TYR A 220 0.15 -9.89 -2.21
CA TYR A 220 -0.84 -10.23 -1.20
C TYR A 220 -1.47 -11.59 -1.49
N ARG A 221 -1.69 -12.38 -0.44
CA ARG A 221 -2.32 -13.70 -0.54
C ARG A 221 -3.34 -13.90 0.56
N GLU A 222 -4.49 -14.41 0.16
CA GLU A 222 -5.54 -14.83 1.06
C GLU A 222 -6.07 -16.20 0.62
N ASN A 223 -6.25 -17.11 1.56
CA ASN A 223 -6.73 -18.48 1.29
C ASN A 223 -5.96 -19.19 0.15
N GLN A 224 -4.62 -19.03 0.11
CA GLN A 224 -3.71 -19.58 -0.89
C GLN A 224 -3.87 -19.03 -2.33
N ARG A 225 -4.66 -18.00 -2.54
CA ARG A 225 -4.77 -17.28 -3.81
C ARG A 225 -4.12 -15.92 -3.70
N ASN A 226 -3.49 -15.48 -4.77
CA ASN A 226 -3.03 -14.10 -4.87
C ASN A 226 -4.25 -13.19 -4.99
N TYR A 227 -4.14 -12.00 -4.45
CA TYR A 227 -5.15 -10.96 -4.68
C TYR A 227 -4.50 -9.59 -4.87
N ILE A 228 -5.23 -8.75 -5.56
CA ILE A 228 -4.96 -7.34 -5.72
C ILE A 228 -6.13 -6.57 -5.11
N THR A 229 -5.86 -5.37 -4.63
CA THR A 229 -6.86 -4.49 -4.07
C THR A 229 -6.98 -3.25 -4.95
N LEU A 230 -8.21 -2.91 -5.35
CA LEU A 230 -8.52 -1.64 -5.98
C LEU A 230 -9.29 -0.78 -4.96
N ASN A 231 -8.83 0.43 -4.80
CA ASN A 231 -9.46 1.44 -3.98
C ASN A 231 -10.06 2.50 -4.89
N ALA A 232 -11.26 2.96 -4.57
CA ALA A 232 -11.92 4.02 -5.31
C ALA A 232 -12.63 4.96 -4.35
N SER A 233 -12.55 6.25 -4.62
CA SER A 233 -13.25 7.29 -3.89
C SER A 233 -14.54 7.66 -4.60
N ALA A 234 -15.54 8.11 -3.86
CA ALA A 234 -16.82 8.55 -4.39
C ALA A 234 -16.95 10.07 -4.25
N LYS A 235 -17.33 10.74 -5.33
CA LYS A 235 -17.63 12.18 -5.29
C LYS A 235 -19.14 12.39 -5.16
N ASP A 236 -19.53 13.07 -4.09
CA ASP A 236 -20.95 13.43 -3.80
C ASP A 236 -21.90 12.23 -3.67
N LEU A 237 -21.38 11.03 -3.35
CA LEU A 237 -22.13 9.80 -3.20
C LEU A 237 -21.85 9.14 -1.85
N SER A 238 -22.83 8.41 -1.33
CA SER A 238 -22.56 7.53 -0.19
C SER A 238 -21.77 6.29 -0.63
N GLY A 239 -20.95 5.70 0.25
CA GLY A 239 -20.19 4.49 -0.06
C GLY A 239 -21.07 3.34 -0.55
N SER A 240 -22.31 3.22 -0.08
CA SER A 240 -23.26 2.21 -0.56
C SER A 240 -23.76 2.45 -1.99
N GLU A 241 -23.91 3.72 -2.40
CA GLU A 241 -24.25 4.09 -3.77
C GLU A 241 -23.07 3.87 -4.70
N ALA A 242 -21.88 4.28 -4.28
CA ALA A 242 -20.63 4.03 -4.99
C ALA A 242 -20.40 2.54 -5.23
N GLN A 243 -20.58 1.71 -4.20
CA GLN A 243 -20.47 0.26 -4.31
C GLN A 243 -21.44 -0.32 -5.34
N LYS A 244 -22.69 0.16 -5.39
CA LYS A 244 -23.67 -0.27 -6.40
C LYS A 244 -23.26 0.13 -7.82
N LEU A 245 -22.72 1.34 -8.00
CA LEU A 245 -22.21 1.79 -9.30
C LEU A 245 -21.07 0.90 -9.78
N VAL A 246 -20.10 0.63 -8.90
CA VAL A 246 -18.98 -0.28 -9.19
C VAL A 246 -19.49 -1.69 -9.51
N GLN A 247 -20.46 -2.21 -8.73
CA GLN A 247 -21.04 -3.53 -8.98
C GLN A 247 -21.75 -3.60 -10.35
N ASN A 248 -22.46 -2.55 -10.74
CA ASN A 248 -23.10 -2.48 -12.06
C ASN A 248 -22.06 -2.42 -13.19
N ALA A 249 -20.98 -1.69 -13.02
CA ALA A 249 -19.87 -1.64 -13.99
C ALA A 249 -19.21 -3.00 -14.14
N LEU A 250 -18.93 -3.69 -13.03
CA LEU A 250 -18.35 -5.04 -13.02
C LEU A 250 -19.25 -6.11 -13.63
N ALA A 251 -20.57 -5.94 -13.60
CA ALA A 251 -21.51 -6.87 -14.25
C ALA A 251 -21.33 -6.95 -15.78
N GLY A 252 -20.74 -5.92 -16.38
CA GLY A 252 -20.39 -5.88 -17.81
C GLY A 252 -18.98 -6.41 -18.12
N TYR A 253 -18.15 -6.67 -17.13
CA TYR A 253 -16.78 -7.12 -17.32
C TYR A 253 -16.66 -8.64 -17.22
N SER A 254 -16.00 -9.28 -18.20
CA SER A 254 -15.78 -10.72 -18.23
C SER A 254 -14.44 -11.07 -17.57
N PHE A 255 -14.48 -11.52 -16.32
CA PHE A 255 -13.27 -11.95 -15.63
C PHE A 255 -12.63 -13.18 -16.30
N PRO A 256 -11.30 -13.23 -16.42
CA PRO A 256 -10.57 -14.42 -16.86
C PRO A 256 -10.88 -15.65 -15.98
N GLU A 257 -10.70 -16.85 -16.54
CA GLU A 257 -10.90 -18.11 -15.79
C GLU A 257 -10.03 -18.13 -14.51
N GLY A 258 -10.66 -18.46 -13.40
CA GLY A 258 -10.01 -18.54 -12.09
C GLY A 258 -9.90 -17.20 -11.34
N CYS A 259 -10.31 -16.08 -11.94
CA CYS A 259 -10.42 -14.81 -11.26
C CYS A 259 -11.81 -14.63 -10.64
N THR A 260 -11.84 -14.16 -9.41
CA THR A 260 -13.07 -13.82 -8.66
C THR A 260 -12.87 -12.49 -7.95
N TYR A 261 -13.94 -11.81 -7.64
CA TYR A 261 -13.85 -10.56 -6.89
C TYR A 261 -14.73 -10.59 -5.64
N ALA A 262 -14.38 -9.80 -4.65
CA ALA A 262 -15.19 -9.51 -3.47
C ALA A 262 -14.98 -8.05 -3.06
N PHE A 263 -16.05 -7.42 -2.60
CA PHE A 263 -15.92 -6.14 -1.93
C PHE A 263 -15.32 -6.36 -0.53
N SER A 264 -14.55 -5.41 -0.06
CA SER A 264 -13.92 -5.43 1.26
C SER A 264 -13.95 -4.03 1.89
N GLY A 265 -13.32 -3.88 3.05
CA GLY A 265 -13.24 -2.61 3.73
C GLY A 265 -14.38 -2.33 4.69
N MET A 266 -14.57 -1.05 5.03
CA MET A 266 -15.51 -0.61 6.08
C MET A 266 -16.96 -0.99 5.76
N MET A 267 -17.36 -0.93 4.49
CA MET A 267 -18.73 -1.25 4.08
C MET A 267 -19.08 -2.73 4.26
N GLU A 268 -18.13 -3.62 4.00
CA GLU A 268 -18.35 -5.05 4.23
C GLU A 268 -18.45 -5.34 5.74
N MET A 269 -17.55 -4.77 6.55
CA MET A 269 -17.64 -4.88 8.01
C MET A 269 -18.96 -4.35 8.56
N MET A 270 -19.48 -3.25 8.01
CA MET A 270 -20.80 -2.72 8.38
C MET A 270 -21.91 -3.69 7.97
N ASN A 271 -21.90 -4.20 6.75
CA ASN A 271 -22.91 -5.14 6.26
C ASN A 271 -22.93 -6.43 7.07
N GLU A 272 -21.76 -6.97 7.41
CA GLU A 272 -21.62 -8.15 8.28
C GLU A 272 -22.14 -7.87 9.69
N SER A 273 -21.81 -6.70 10.24
CA SER A 273 -22.30 -6.26 11.55
C SER A 273 -23.83 -6.11 11.55
N PHE A 274 -24.42 -5.47 10.53
CA PHE A 274 -25.87 -5.34 10.41
C PHE A 274 -26.57 -6.69 10.20
N SER A 275 -25.98 -7.59 9.41
CA SER A 275 -26.51 -8.96 9.23
C SER A 275 -26.50 -9.73 10.55
N SER A 276 -25.44 -9.61 11.33
CA SER A 276 -25.34 -10.22 12.66
C SER A 276 -26.35 -9.64 13.65
N LEU A 277 -26.53 -8.31 13.65
CA LEU A 277 -27.54 -7.64 14.46
C LEU A 277 -28.96 -8.06 14.08
N TYR A 278 -29.24 -8.14 12.78
CA TYR A 278 -30.55 -8.59 12.29
C TYR A 278 -30.84 -10.04 12.74
N THR A 279 -29.85 -10.93 12.61
CA THR A 279 -29.98 -12.31 13.07
C THR A 279 -30.24 -12.38 14.58
N ALA A 280 -29.48 -11.60 15.38
CA ALA A 280 -29.69 -11.51 16.81
C ALA A 280 -31.06 -10.99 17.17
N LEU A 281 -31.57 -9.97 16.45
CA LEU A 281 -32.91 -9.43 16.64
C LEU A 281 -34.00 -10.47 16.39
N VAL A 282 -33.90 -11.21 15.28
CA VAL A 282 -34.84 -12.28 14.95
C VAL A 282 -34.86 -13.36 16.05
N VAL A 283 -33.66 -13.78 16.50
CA VAL A 283 -33.55 -14.76 17.60
C VAL A 283 -34.15 -14.22 18.90
N ALA A 284 -33.90 -12.94 19.22
CA ALA A 284 -34.46 -12.30 20.42
C ALA A 284 -36.00 -12.27 20.38
N ILE A 285 -36.60 -11.91 19.22
CA ILE A 285 -38.06 -11.90 19.04
C ILE A 285 -38.61 -13.32 19.19
N LEU A 286 -37.96 -14.34 18.63
CA LEU A 286 -38.37 -15.74 18.78
C LEU A 286 -38.32 -16.21 20.22
N LEU A 287 -37.25 -15.84 20.97
CA LEU A 287 -37.12 -16.17 22.38
C LEU A 287 -38.22 -15.51 23.23
N VAL A 288 -38.47 -14.21 23.00
CA VAL A 288 -39.56 -13.51 23.69
C VAL A 288 -40.90 -14.15 23.36
N TYR A 289 -41.15 -14.48 22.10
CA TYR A 289 -42.37 -15.18 21.68
C TYR A 289 -42.50 -16.55 22.38
N MET A 290 -41.42 -17.34 22.46
CA MET A 290 -41.46 -18.65 23.14
C MET A 290 -41.74 -18.51 24.64
N ILE A 291 -41.14 -17.52 25.31
CA ILE A 291 -41.39 -17.25 26.72
C ILE A 291 -42.86 -16.86 26.95
N MET A 292 -43.39 -15.96 26.11
CA MET A 292 -44.80 -15.54 26.20
C MET A 292 -45.73 -16.70 25.91
N ALA A 293 -45.45 -17.53 24.87
CA ALA A 293 -46.25 -18.71 24.54
C ALA A 293 -46.31 -19.73 25.69
N SER A 294 -45.15 -19.91 26.38
CA SER A 294 -45.08 -20.74 27.58
C SER A 294 -45.85 -20.17 28.76
N GLN A 295 -45.79 -18.85 28.97
CA GLN A 295 -46.44 -18.14 30.06
C GLN A 295 -47.97 -18.15 29.91
N PHE A 296 -48.48 -17.99 28.68
CA PHE A 296 -49.91 -17.96 28.39
C PHE A 296 -50.48 -19.32 27.98
N GLU A 297 -49.69 -20.37 27.98
CA GLU A 297 -50.08 -21.73 27.52
C GLU A 297 -50.79 -21.72 26.16
N SER A 298 -50.48 -20.76 25.31
CA SER A 298 -51.17 -20.54 24.02
C SER A 298 -50.20 -19.92 23.01
N LEU A 299 -50.15 -20.49 21.82
CA LEU A 299 -49.36 -19.94 20.70
C LEU A 299 -50.04 -18.77 20.00
N ARG A 300 -51.36 -18.52 20.25
CA ARG A 300 -52.10 -17.46 19.56
C ARG A 300 -52.05 -16.12 20.28
N TYR A 301 -52.07 -16.13 21.62
CA TYR A 301 -52.09 -14.88 22.38
C TYR A 301 -50.82 -14.04 22.22
N PRO A 302 -49.61 -14.61 22.16
CA PRO A 302 -48.38 -13.83 21.95
C PRO A 302 -48.26 -13.22 20.55
N ALA A 303 -49.06 -13.67 19.57
CA ALA A 303 -49.01 -13.18 18.20
C ALA A 303 -50.00 -12.00 17.95
N ILE A 304 -50.87 -11.70 18.91
CA ILE A 304 -51.84 -10.60 18.87
C ILE A 304 -51.29 -9.41 19.66
#